data_46e1719ffb09c2fe090fc755ef2b381b
#
_entry.id   46e1719ffb09c2fe090fc755ef2b381b
#
_cell.length_a   1.000
_cell.length_b   1.000
_cell.length_c   1.000
_cell.angle_alpha   90.00
_cell.angle_beta   90.00
_cell.angle_gamma   90.00
#
_symmetry.space_group_name_H-M   'P 1'
#
loop_
_entity.id
_entity.type
_entity.pdbx_description
1 polymer ?
#
loop_
_entity_poly.entity_id
_entity_poly.type
_entity_poly.pdbx_seq_one_letter_code
_entity_poly.pdbx_strand_id
1 'polypeptide(L)'
;YKYKAGLNTYKPVVLENLVQDINPSENEALHYKLYENAITVLKNEKEILPIKNLNQKIAYVKLGDDVNSTFVTTLKKYTEVTEVKNTNIDSLNRKLKNYNTVIIGFHKVNKTWDKQEFTATELVWLQEISKHNKVILDIFSKPYSLLPLTNFDDIEGLVVSYQNSDISQVVSAEVLFGAIEAKGKLPVSINKHFNVNDGLSTVKLNRLGFTAPENEGMNPLVLSK
;
A
#
# COMPACT_ATOMS: atom_id res chain seq x y z
N TYR A 1 27.99 -29.51 0.29
CA TYR A 1 27.19 -28.35 -0.12
C TYR A 1 27.94 -27.43 -1.09
N LYS A 2 29.21 -27.00 -0.79
CA LYS A 2 30.02 -26.12 -1.65
C LYS A 2 30.18 -26.67 -3.08
N TYR A 3 30.44 -27.97 -3.19
CA TYR A 3 30.59 -28.66 -4.46
C TYR A 3 29.25 -28.66 -5.26
N LYS A 4 28.14 -28.96 -4.58
CA LYS A 4 26.78 -28.86 -5.19
C LYS A 4 26.42 -27.46 -5.65
N ALA A 5 26.93 -26.43 -4.98
CA ALA A 5 26.73 -25.03 -5.35
C ALA A 5 27.67 -24.58 -6.50
N GLY A 6 28.48 -25.46 -7.06
CA GLY A 6 29.38 -25.15 -8.17
C GLY A 6 30.58 -24.28 -7.79
N LEU A 7 30.87 -24.10 -6.50
CA LEU A 7 31.99 -23.27 -6.04
C LEU A 7 33.37 -23.82 -6.40
N ASN A 8 33.43 -25.08 -6.81
CA ASN A 8 34.65 -25.70 -7.35
C ASN A 8 34.98 -25.26 -8.80
N THR A 9 33.97 -24.69 -9.49
CA THR A 9 34.08 -24.19 -10.86
C THR A 9 33.77 -22.70 -10.91
N TYR A 10 34.35 -21.95 -9.94
CA TYR A 10 34.12 -20.51 -9.85
C TYR A 10 34.39 -19.79 -11.17
N LYS A 11 33.40 -19.02 -11.61
CA LYS A 11 33.52 -18.07 -12.71
C LYS A 11 33.28 -16.66 -12.16
N PRO A 12 34.18 -15.70 -12.44
CA PRO A 12 33.93 -14.32 -12.07
C PRO A 12 32.62 -13.81 -12.69
N VAL A 13 31.90 -12.98 -11.95
CA VAL A 13 30.72 -12.29 -12.50
C VAL A 13 31.21 -11.28 -13.55
N VAL A 14 30.60 -11.31 -14.73
CA VAL A 14 30.81 -10.30 -15.76
C VAL A 14 30.06 -9.04 -15.31
N LEU A 15 30.77 -7.93 -15.16
CA LEU A 15 30.18 -6.68 -14.67
C LEU A 15 29.49 -5.87 -15.78
N GLU A 16 29.82 -6.18 -17.05
CA GLU A 16 29.18 -5.56 -18.19
C GLU A 16 27.68 -5.92 -18.20
N ASN A 17 26.81 -4.91 -18.27
CA ASN A 17 25.35 -5.05 -18.22
C ASN A 17 24.77 -5.70 -16.95
N LEU A 18 25.57 -5.93 -15.90
CA LEU A 18 25.13 -6.63 -14.68
C LEU A 18 23.83 -6.04 -14.09
N VAL A 19 23.70 -4.72 -14.05
CA VAL A 19 22.50 -4.06 -13.52
C VAL A 19 21.27 -4.37 -14.37
N GLN A 20 21.41 -4.41 -15.68
CA GLN A 20 20.34 -4.75 -16.61
C GLN A 20 19.98 -6.23 -16.51
N ASP A 21 20.97 -7.11 -16.39
CA ASP A 21 20.77 -8.56 -16.30
C ASP A 21 20.04 -8.97 -14.99
N ILE A 22 20.25 -8.25 -13.89
CA ILE A 22 19.56 -8.52 -12.62
C ILE A 22 18.25 -7.75 -12.46
N ASN A 23 17.96 -6.77 -13.34
CA ASN A 23 16.72 -5.99 -13.34
C ASN A 23 16.02 -6.02 -14.71
N PRO A 24 15.73 -7.19 -15.27
CA PRO A 24 14.94 -7.27 -16.49
C PRO A 24 13.50 -6.78 -16.24
N SER A 25 12.82 -6.32 -17.28
CA SER A 25 11.43 -5.81 -17.19
C SER A 25 10.44 -6.86 -16.69
N GLU A 26 10.71 -8.14 -16.91
CA GLU A 26 9.92 -9.25 -16.39
C GLU A 26 9.88 -9.29 -14.85
N ASN A 27 10.92 -8.76 -14.19
CA ASN A 27 10.92 -8.64 -12.72
C ASN A 27 9.88 -7.63 -12.25
N GLU A 28 9.67 -6.53 -12.99
CA GLU A 28 8.62 -5.56 -12.67
C GLU A 28 7.24 -6.20 -12.81
N ALA A 29 7.00 -6.92 -13.89
CA ALA A 29 5.77 -7.67 -14.11
C ALA A 29 5.49 -8.70 -13.00
N LEU A 30 6.55 -9.40 -12.55
CA LEU A 30 6.44 -10.31 -11.41
C LEU A 30 6.13 -9.57 -10.10
N HIS A 31 6.73 -8.40 -9.86
CA HIS A 31 6.45 -7.59 -8.67
C HIS A 31 4.98 -7.17 -8.62
N TYR A 32 4.38 -6.73 -9.73
CA TYR A 32 2.94 -6.44 -9.78
C TYR A 32 2.12 -7.64 -9.31
N LYS A 33 2.35 -8.82 -9.88
CA LYS A 33 1.63 -10.06 -9.51
C LYS A 33 1.82 -10.44 -8.04
N LEU A 34 3.01 -10.22 -7.49
CA LEU A 34 3.27 -10.49 -6.08
C LEU A 34 2.45 -9.57 -5.18
N TYR A 35 2.42 -8.25 -5.46
CA TYR A 35 1.63 -7.31 -4.66
C TYR A 35 0.12 -7.50 -4.84
N GLU A 36 -0.38 -7.78 -6.06
CA GLU A 36 -1.78 -8.14 -6.31
C GLU A 36 -2.27 -9.28 -5.41
N ASN A 37 -1.38 -10.23 -5.11
CA ASN A 37 -1.71 -11.37 -4.24
C ASN A 37 -1.35 -11.14 -2.76
N ALA A 38 -0.50 -10.16 -2.45
CA ALA A 38 -0.03 -9.93 -1.09
C ALA A 38 -0.87 -8.90 -0.33
N ILE A 39 -1.34 -7.82 -0.98
CA ILE A 39 -2.07 -6.75 -0.29
C ILE A 39 -3.26 -7.32 0.46
N THR A 40 -3.30 -7.01 1.76
CA THR A 40 -4.20 -7.65 2.71
C THR A 40 -5.17 -6.63 3.30
N VAL A 41 -6.46 -6.86 3.15
CA VAL A 41 -7.50 -6.09 3.84
C VAL A 41 -7.80 -6.76 5.17
N LEU A 42 -7.56 -6.08 6.28
CA LEU A 42 -7.78 -6.60 7.64
C LEU A 42 -9.12 -6.16 8.23
N LYS A 43 -9.64 -5.01 7.80
CA LYS A 43 -10.92 -4.49 8.24
C LYS A 43 -11.66 -3.87 7.06
N ASN A 44 -12.97 -4.11 6.98
CA ASN A 44 -13.84 -3.58 5.91
C ASN A 44 -15.27 -3.39 6.45
N GLU A 45 -15.42 -2.43 7.37
CA GLU A 45 -16.71 -2.11 7.98
C GLU A 45 -17.63 -1.48 6.95
N LYS A 46 -18.90 -1.91 6.98
CA LYS A 46 -19.96 -1.42 6.08
C LYS A 46 -19.58 -1.48 4.61
N GLU A 47 -18.73 -2.43 4.24
CA GLU A 47 -18.21 -2.56 2.86
C GLU A 47 -17.62 -1.26 2.30
N ILE A 48 -16.82 -0.54 3.11
CA ILE A 48 -16.16 0.69 2.67
C ILE A 48 -15.20 0.45 1.50
N LEU A 49 -14.66 -0.77 1.42
CA LEU A 49 -13.81 -1.23 0.31
C LEU A 49 -14.54 -2.29 -0.54
N PRO A 50 -14.42 -2.21 -1.86
CA PRO A 50 -13.84 -1.12 -2.63
C PRO A 50 -14.72 0.14 -2.59
N ILE A 51 -14.10 1.30 -2.75
CA ILE A 51 -14.80 2.59 -2.82
C ILE A 51 -15.70 2.60 -4.06
N LYS A 52 -17.02 2.44 -3.87
CA LYS A 52 -18.00 2.31 -4.95
C LYS A 52 -18.40 3.66 -5.56
N ASN A 53 -18.60 4.69 -4.73
CA ASN A 53 -19.02 6.02 -5.16
C ASN A 53 -17.83 6.93 -5.47
N LEU A 54 -17.58 7.23 -6.74
CA LEU A 54 -16.51 8.12 -7.18
C LEU A 54 -16.88 9.61 -7.10
N ASN A 55 -18.16 9.95 -6.91
CA ASN A 55 -18.60 11.36 -6.82
C ASN A 55 -18.51 11.91 -5.38
N GLN A 56 -18.05 11.11 -4.42
CA GLN A 56 -17.85 11.57 -3.04
C GLN A 56 -16.56 12.37 -2.91
N LYS A 57 -16.52 13.30 -1.95
CA LYS A 57 -15.31 14.06 -1.63
C LYS A 57 -14.37 13.20 -0.79
N ILE A 58 -13.19 12.93 -1.31
CA ILE A 58 -12.17 12.12 -0.64
C ILE A 58 -10.97 13.00 -0.26
N ALA A 59 -10.60 12.97 1.02
CA ALA A 59 -9.34 13.53 1.49
C ALA A 59 -8.27 12.44 1.57
N TYR A 60 -7.04 12.82 1.27
CA TYR A 60 -5.86 12.01 1.56
C TYR A 60 -4.99 12.70 2.60
N VAL A 61 -4.63 11.97 3.65
CA VAL A 61 -3.70 12.41 4.69
C VAL A 61 -2.51 11.47 4.70
N LYS A 62 -1.32 12.03 4.62
CA LYS A 62 -0.08 11.26 4.68
C LYS A 62 0.49 11.31 6.09
N LEU A 63 0.79 10.15 6.65
CA LEU A 63 1.59 9.94 7.86
C LEU A 63 2.88 9.20 7.48
N GLY A 64 3.88 9.29 8.33
CA GLY A 64 5.19 8.70 8.10
C GLY A 64 6.23 9.70 7.62
N ASP A 65 7.38 9.20 7.20
CA ASP A 65 8.58 9.99 6.89
C ASP A 65 9.00 9.95 5.42
N ASP A 66 8.30 9.19 4.59
CA ASP A 66 8.60 9.15 3.16
C ASP A 66 7.91 10.27 2.39
N VAL A 67 8.60 10.79 1.40
CA VAL A 67 8.14 11.89 0.52
C VAL A 67 7.46 11.40 -0.76
N ASN A 68 7.47 10.11 -1.05
CA ASN A 68 6.88 9.54 -2.26
C ASN A 68 5.39 9.88 -2.36
N SER A 69 4.92 10.17 -3.56
CA SER A 69 3.56 10.59 -3.88
C SER A 69 2.82 9.65 -4.86
N THR A 70 3.42 8.51 -5.20
CA THR A 70 2.84 7.54 -6.16
C THR A 70 1.44 7.12 -5.76
N PHE A 71 1.21 6.87 -4.46
CA PHE A 71 -0.11 6.46 -3.97
C PHE A 71 -1.19 7.52 -4.25
N VAL A 72 -0.99 8.75 -3.78
CA VAL A 72 -1.99 9.82 -4.00
C VAL A 72 -2.15 10.16 -5.48
N THR A 73 -1.08 10.07 -6.27
CA THR A 73 -1.15 10.26 -7.72
C THR A 73 -1.99 9.18 -8.38
N THR A 74 -1.88 7.93 -7.92
CA THR A 74 -2.69 6.81 -8.43
C THR A 74 -4.15 6.92 -7.98
N LEU A 75 -4.42 7.28 -6.71
CA LEU A 75 -5.79 7.55 -6.25
C LEU A 75 -6.50 8.59 -7.13
N LYS A 76 -5.79 9.66 -7.52
CA LYS A 76 -6.31 10.73 -8.39
C LYS A 76 -6.64 10.29 -9.82
N LYS A 77 -6.15 9.14 -10.28
CA LYS A 77 -6.54 8.57 -11.57
C LYS A 77 -7.97 8.02 -11.57
N TYR A 78 -8.52 7.69 -10.39
CA TYR A 78 -9.86 7.13 -10.24
C TYR A 78 -10.92 8.18 -9.96
N THR A 79 -10.59 9.19 -9.15
CA THR A 79 -11.52 10.25 -8.76
C THR A 79 -10.77 11.47 -8.21
N GLU A 80 -11.51 12.55 -7.94
CA GLU A 80 -10.96 13.72 -7.27
C GLU A 80 -10.58 13.37 -5.82
N VAL A 81 -9.29 13.40 -5.52
CA VAL A 81 -8.74 13.21 -4.18
C VAL A 81 -7.92 14.43 -3.79
N THR A 82 -8.26 15.05 -2.68
CA THR A 82 -7.56 16.23 -2.18
C THR A 82 -6.54 15.82 -1.12
N GLU A 83 -5.28 16.10 -1.36
CA GLU A 83 -4.25 15.95 -0.33
C GLU A 83 -4.38 17.06 0.70
N VAL A 84 -4.68 16.70 1.96
CA VAL A 84 -4.87 17.66 3.05
C VAL A 84 -3.69 17.58 4.00
N LYS A 85 -2.93 18.67 4.08
CA LYS A 85 -1.77 18.82 4.96
C LYS A 85 -2.04 19.87 6.03
N ASN A 86 -1.56 19.63 7.22
CA ASN A 86 -1.49 20.63 8.29
C ASN A 86 -0.45 20.23 9.32
N THR A 87 0.05 21.22 10.07
CA THR A 87 0.97 21.00 11.20
C THR A 87 0.25 20.96 12.55
N ASN A 88 -1.06 21.24 12.56
CA ASN A 88 -1.90 21.27 13.75
C ASN A 88 -3.12 20.37 13.53
N ILE A 89 -3.37 19.47 14.47
CA ILE A 89 -4.43 18.45 14.39
C ILE A 89 -5.84 19.05 14.37
N ASP A 90 -6.10 20.10 15.17
CA ASP A 90 -7.44 20.72 15.21
C ASP A 90 -7.78 21.40 13.89
N SER A 91 -6.79 22.06 13.28
CA SER A 91 -6.93 22.67 11.97
C SER A 91 -7.10 21.64 10.88
N LEU A 92 -6.42 20.50 10.98
CA LEU A 92 -6.57 19.37 10.08
C LEU A 92 -8.00 18.81 10.18
N ASN A 93 -8.48 18.49 11.38
CA ASN A 93 -9.82 17.95 11.62
C ASN A 93 -10.92 18.91 11.13
N ARG A 94 -10.76 20.23 11.31
CA ARG A 94 -11.71 21.21 10.75
C ARG A 94 -11.80 21.14 9.22
N LYS A 95 -10.67 20.96 8.53
CA LYS A 95 -10.66 20.80 7.07
C LYS A 95 -11.29 19.48 6.64
N LEU A 96 -10.99 18.38 7.36
CA LEU A 96 -11.45 17.04 7.02
C LEU A 96 -12.98 16.87 7.14
N LYS A 97 -13.67 17.68 7.95
CA LYS A 97 -15.14 17.68 8.04
C LYS A 97 -15.87 17.94 6.70
N ASN A 98 -15.17 18.50 5.71
CA ASN A 98 -15.73 18.76 4.38
C ASN A 98 -15.68 17.55 3.45
N TYR A 99 -15.14 16.42 3.89
CA TYR A 99 -14.94 15.20 3.11
C TYR A 99 -15.82 14.06 3.61
N ASN A 100 -16.20 13.18 2.71
CA ASN A 100 -17.04 12.01 3.02
C ASN A 100 -16.17 10.83 3.53
N THR A 101 -14.96 10.73 3.04
CA THR A 101 -14.01 9.67 3.38
C THR A 101 -12.60 10.24 3.46
N VAL A 102 -11.84 9.80 4.43
CA VAL A 102 -10.43 10.13 4.61
C VAL A 102 -9.60 8.88 4.39
N ILE A 103 -8.73 8.91 3.40
CA ILE A 103 -7.72 7.88 3.21
C ILE A 103 -6.45 8.34 3.91
N ILE A 104 -5.95 7.54 4.84
CA ILE A 104 -4.67 7.78 5.52
C ILE A 104 -3.66 6.78 4.99
N GLY A 105 -2.60 7.26 4.34
CA GLY A 105 -1.46 6.45 3.95
C GLY A 105 -0.34 6.59 5.00
N PHE A 106 0.05 5.49 5.63
CA PHE A 106 1.20 5.45 6.52
C PHE A 106 2.43 4.96 5.74
N HIS A 107 3.32 5.88 5.41
CA HIS A 107 4.48 5.64 4.55
C HIS A 107 5.78 5.75 5.34
N LYS A 108 6.52 4.65 5.43
CA LYS A 108 7.85 4.62 6.05
C LYS A 108 8.92 4.30 5.02
N VAL A 109 10.02 5.04 5.10
CA VAL A 109 11.21 4.74 4.27
C VAL A 109 11.71 3.33 4.61
N ASN A 110 11.96 2.53 3.58
CA ASN A 110 12.48 1.16 3.73
C ASN A 110 13.95 1.20 4.22
N LYS A 111 14.13 1.23 5.54
CA LYS A 111 15.44 1.10 6.19
C LYS A 111 15.52 -0.25 6.89
N THR A 112 16.59 -1.00 6.63
CA THR A 112 16.75 -2.38 7.09
C THR A 112 16.67 -2.53 8.62
N TRP A 113 17.19 -1.57 9.36
CA TRP A 113 17.30 -1.62 10.83
C TRP A 113 16.29 -0.72 11.57
N ASP A 114 15.40 -0.06 10.84
CA ASP A 114 14.38 0.78 11.43
C ASP A 114 13.17 -0.05 11.84
N LYS A 115 12.59 0.27 13.01
CA LYS A 115 11.36 -0.38 13.48
C LYS A 115 10.17 -0.05 12.59
N GLN A 116 10.18 1.08 11.88
CA GLN A 116 9.11 1.53 10.99
C GLN A 116 7.74 1.61 11.71
N GLU A 117 7.76 1.95 12.99
CA GLU A 117 6.57 2.09 13.82
C GLU A 117 5.98 3.50 13.73
N PHE A 118 4.73 3.66 14.12
CA PHE A 118 4.14 4.97 14.35
C PHE A 118 4.85 5.70 15.48
N THR A 119 5.11 6.97 15.30
CA THR A 119 5.50 7.87 16.40
C THR A 119 4.30 8.13 17.31
N ALA A 120 4.55 8.56 18.56
CA ALA A 120 3.48 8.94 19.49
C ALA A 120 2.56 10.03 18.91
N THR A 121 3.12 10.99 18.18
CA THR A 121 2.35 12.04 17.51
C THR A 121 1.47 11.48 16.40
N GLU A 122 2.00 10.59 15.55
CA GLU A 122 1.24 9.95 14.47
C GLU A 122 0.09 9.09 15.00
N LEU A 123 0.30 8.39 16.13
CA LEU A 123 -0.77 7.64 16.82
C LEU A 123 -1.89 8.55 17.30
N VAL A 124 -1.55 9.65 17.95
CA VAL A 124 -2.55 10.65 18.41
C VAL A 124 -3.31 11.22 17.21
N TRP A 125 -2.61 11.57 16.13
CA TRP A 125 -3.25 12.10 14.93
C TRP A 125 -4.19 11.09 14.28
N LEU A 126 -3.75 9.84 14.13
CA LEU A 126 -4.58 8.77 13.59
C LEU A 126 -5.86 8.61 14.42
N GLN A 127 -5.74 8.53 15.76
CA GLN A 127 -6.88 8.40 16.66
C GLN A 127 -7.84 9.59 16.55
N GLU A 128 -7.32 10.81 16.56
CA GLU A 128 -8.17 12.01 16.50
C GLU A 128 -8.86 12.17 15.12
N ILE A 129 -8.20 11.80 14.05
CA ILE A 129 -8.82 11.81 12.71
C ILE A 129 -9.92 10.75 12.65
N SER A 130 -9.66 9.53 13.12
CA SER A 130 -10.59 8.40 13.02
C SER A 130 -11.85 8.61 13.86
N LYS A 131 -11.77 9.25 15.02
CA LYS A 131 -12.96 9.58 15.86
C LYS A 131 -13.99 10.46 15.17
N HIS A 132 -13.56 11.28 14.22
CA HIS A 132 -14.39 12.33 13.62
C HIS A 132 -14.67 12.13 12.12
N ASN A 133 -14.04 11.16 11.49
CA ASN A 133 -14.11 10.95 10.06
C ASN A 133 -14.23 9.46 9.74
N LYS A 134 -14.79 9.16 8.59
CA LYS A 134 -14.79 7.83 7.98
C LYS A 134 -13.41 7.54 7.40
N VAL A 135 -12.65 6.64 8.04
CA VAL A 135 -11.22 6.44 7.74
C VAL A 135 -10.96 5.09 7.10
N ILE A 136 -10.18 5.13 6.02
CA ILE A 136 -9.46 3.99 5.45
C ILE A 136 -7.98 4.21 5.75
N LEU A 137 -7.35 3.31 6.53
CA LEU A 137 -5.93 3.33 6.82
C LEU A 137 -5.20 2.32 5.96
N ASP A 138 -4.18 2.77 5.23
CA ASP A 138 -3.31 1.92 4.41
C ASP A 138 -1.87 1.99 4.91
N ILE A 139 -1.28 0.82 5.16
CA ILE A 139 0.02 0.65 5.81
C ILE A 139 1.08 0.25 4.78
N PHE A 140 1.89 1.21 4.34
CA PHE A 140 3.08 0.98 3.49
C PHE A 140 4.31 0.75 4.36
N SER A 141 4.23 -0.28 5.21
CA SER A 141 5.24 -0.66 6.17
C SER A 141 5.05 -2.11 6.60
N LYS A 142 5.96 -2.63 7.41
CA LYS A 142 5.85 -3.97 7.98
C LYS A 142 4.54 -4.12 8.79
N PRO A 143 3.87 -5.28 8.78
CA PRO A 143 2.66 -5.51 9.57
C PRO A 143 2.83 -5.17 11.07
N TYR A 144 4.01 -5.37 11.60
CA TYR A 144 4.33 -5.06 13.00
C TYR A 144 4.28 -3.56 13.35
N SER A 145 4.22 -2.66 12.36
CA SER A 145 3.96 -1.23 12.62
C SER A 145 2.60 -0.99 13.28
N LEU A 146 1.68 -1.95 13.17
CA LEU A 146 0.36 -1.90 13.83
C LEU A 146 0.38 -2.29 15.32
N LEU A 147 1.49 -2.84 15.84
CA LEU A 147 1.57 -3.25 17.27
C LEU A 147 1.28 -2.12 18.27
N PRO A 148 1.68 -0.85 18.05
CA PRO A 148 1.36 0.23 18.96
C PRO A 148 -0.12 0.65 18.96
N LEU A 149 -0.91 0.26 17.94
CA LEU A 149 -2.34 0.53 17.91
C LEU A 149 -3.07 -0.45 18.83
N THR A 150 -3.74 0.07 19.84
CA THR A 150 -4.49 -0.73 20.80
C THR A 150 -5.98 -0.76 20.52
N ASN A 151 -6.47 0.14 19.67
CA ASN A 151 -7.86 0.23 19.25
C ASN A 151 -7.97 0.50 17.75
N PHE A 152 -8.85 -0.25 17.07
CA PHE A 152 -9.14 -0.15 15.65
C PHE A 152 -10.62 0.18 15.37
N ASP A 153 -11.44 0.44 16.41
CA ASP A 153 -12.89 0.55 16.28
C ASP A 153 -13.30 1.71 15.37
N ASP A 154 -12.61 2.85 15.48
CA ASP A 154 -12.89 4.05 14.69
C ASP A 154 -12.29 4.01 13.26
N ILE A 155 -11.58 2.94 12.88
CA ILE A 155 -11.03 2.75 11.53
C ILE A 155 -11.99 1.83 10.77
N GLU A 156 -12.65 2.32 9.72
CA GLU A 156 -13.63 1.53 8.97
C GLU A 156 -12.97 0.59 7.94
N GLY A 157 -11.85 1.01 7.33
CA GLY A 157 -11.06 0.19 6.42
C GLY A 157 -9.60 0.11 6.86
N LEU A 158 -9.02 -1.09 6.90
CA LEU A 158 -7.60 -1.29 7.21
C LEU A 158 -6.96 -2.18 6.17
N VAL A 159 -5.92 -1.65 5.53
CA VAL A 159 -5.16 -2.34 4.49
C VAL A 159 -3.69 -2.41 4.89
N VAL A 160 -3.04 -3.53 4.62
CA VAL A 160 -1.59 -3.71 4.77
C VAL A 160 -0.99 -3.95 3.40
N SER A 161 -0.16 -3.01 2.96
CA SER A 161 0.53 -3.00 1.67
C SER A 161 2.01 -3.34 1.77
N TYR A 162 2.47 -3.71 2.96
CA TYR A 162 3.76 -4.29 3.36
C TYR A 162 4.99 -3.43 3.09
N GLN A 163 5.14 -2.85 1.91
CA GLN A 163 6.30 -2.07 1.52
C GLN A 163 5.89 -0.73 0.91
N ASN A 164 6.80 0.22 1.00
CA ASN A 164 6.59 1.55 0.47
C ASN A 164 7.31 1.71 -0.90
N SER A 165 7.04 0.78 -1.82
CA SER A 165 7.49 0.83 -3.21
C SER A 165 6.41 1.43 -4.11
N ASP A 166 6.79 1.96 -5.27
CA ASP A 166 5.84 2.52 -6.25
C ASP A 166 4.79 1.49 -6.66
N ILE A 167 5.22 0.27 -6.95
CA ILE A 167 4.31 -0.82 -7.36
C ILE A 167 3.32 -1.14 -6.23
N SER A 168 3.78 -1.27 -4.99
CA SER A 168 2.89 -1.49 -3.84
C SER A 168 1.85 -0.38 -3.70
N GLN A 169 2.25 0.87 -3.89
CA GLN A 169 1.37 2.04 -3.82
C GLN A 169 0.34 2.06 -4.96
N VAL A 170 0.74 1.68 -6.19
CA VAL A 170 -0.17 1.57 -7.32
C VAL A 170 -1.20 0.46 -7.07
N VAL A 171 -0.73 -0.75 -6.76
CA VAL A 171 -1.58 -1.93 -6.56
C VAL A 171 -2.54 -1.73 -5.37
N SER A 172 -2.09 -1.06 -4.30
CA SER A 172 -2.99 -0.75 -3.18
C SER A 172 -4.10 0.22 -3.59
N ALA A 173 -3.78 1.27 -4.34
CA ALA A 173 -4.82 2.16 -4.86
C ALA A 173 -5.84 1.42 -5.74
N GLU A 174 -5.40 0.43 -6.52
CA GLU A 174 -6.27 -0.43 -7.33
C GLU A 174 -7.21 -1.27 -6.47
N VAL A 175 -6.72 -1.83 -5.36
CA VAL A 175 -7.54 -2.55 -4.38
C VAL A 175 -8.57 -1.60 -3.75
N LEU A 176 -8.16 -0.40 -3.32
CA LEU A 176 -9.07 0.56 -2.70
C LEU A 176 -10.21 0.95 -3.62
N PHE A 177 -9.96 1.06 -4.92
CA PHE A 177 -10.98 1.41 -5.92
C PHE A 177 -11.58 0.19 -6.62
N GLY A 178 -11.15 -1.03 -6.31
CA GLY A 178 -11.72 -2.26 -6.87
C GLY A 178 -11.39 -2.51 -8.34
N ALA A 179 -10.30 -1.96 -8.86
CA ALA A 179 -9.75 -2.38 -10.15
C ALA A 179 -9.23 -3.81 -10.09
N ILE A 180 -8.73 -4.20 -8.91
CA ILE A 180 -8.41 -5.59 -8.55
C ILE A 180 -9.06 -5.96 -7.22
N GLU A 181 -9.24 -7.25 -6.96
CA GLU A 181 -9.74 -7.78 -5.69
C GLU A 181 -8.59 -7.97 -4.69
N ALA A 182 -8.82 -7.73 -3.41
CA ALA A 182 -7.90 -8.15 -2.35
C ALA A 182 -8.05 -9.64 -2.08
N LYS A 183 -6.92 -10.35 -1.94
CA LYS A 183 -6.87 -11.79 -1.61
C LYS A 183 -5.78 -12.12 -0.60
N GLY A 184 -4.92 -11.16 -0.30
CA GLY A 184 -3.78 -11.33 0.60
C GLY A 184 -4.21 -11.79 1.99
N LYS A 185 -3.29 -12.51 2.64
CA LYS A 185 -3.43 -13.02 4.00
C LYS A 185 -2.21 -12.61 4.81
N LEU A 186 -2.42 -12.24 6.09
CA LEU A 186 -1.32 -11.91 6.97
C LEU A 186 -0.35 -13.08 7.12
N PRO A 187 0.96 -12.86 6.89
CA PRO A 187 1.97 -13.88 7.12
C PRO A 187 2.35 -14.04 8.59
N VAL A 188 1.89 -13.14 9.45
CA VAL A 188 2.23 -13.08 10.89
C VAL A 188 1.03 -12.64 11.71
N SER A 189 1.01 -12.97 13.01
CA SER A 189 0.01 -12.41 13.93
C SER A 189 0.44 -11.04 14.44
N ILE A 190 -0.52 -10.14 14.61
CA ILE A 190 -0.34 -8.78 15.14
C ILE A 190 -1.13 -8.69 16.45
N ASN A 191 -0.44 -8.78 17.57
CA ASN A 191 -1.03 -8.83 18.91
C ASN A 191 -2.25 -9.78 18.99
N LYS A 192 -3.28 -9.41 19.77
CA LYS A 192 -4.54 -10.18 19.90
C LYS A 192 -5.62 -9.78 18.87
N HIS A 193 -5.36 -8.79 18.03
CA HIS A 193 -6.37 -8.26 17.10
C HIS A 193 -6.41 -9.00 15.76
N PHE A 194 -5.24 -9.39 15.25
CA PHE A 194 -5.13 -10.06 13.95
C PHE A 194 -4.21 -11.27 14.05
N ASN A 195 -4.67 -12.38 13.53
CA ASN A 195 -3.93 -13.64 13.51
C ASN A 195 -3.24 -13.86 12.16
N VAL A 196 -2.25 -14.72 12.14
CA VAL A 196 -1.72 -15.28 10.88
C VAL A 196 -2.88 -15.84 10.04
N ASN A 197 -2.85 -15.61 8.73
CA ASN A 197 -3.89 -15.94 7.76
C ASN A 197 -5.17 -15.08 7.83
N ASP A 198 -5.27 -14.09 8.71
CA ASP A 198 -6.36 -13.11 8.61
C ASP A 198 -6.22 -12.30 7.31
N GLY A 199 -7.37 -11.96 6.74
CA GLY A 199 -7.49 -11.16 5.53
C GLY A 199 -8.87 -11.33 4.90
N LEU A 200 -9.48 -10.23 4.51
CA LEU A 200 -10.79 -10.16 3.88
C LEU A 200 -10.61 -10.08 2.36
N SER A 201 -11.45 -10.79 1.63
CA SER A 201 -11.53 -10.63 0.18
C SER A 201 -12.45 -9.46 -0.16
N THR A 202 -12.09 -8.67 -1.17
CA THR A 202 -12.94 -7.62 -1.73
C THR A 202 -13.44 -8.05 -3.11
N VAL A 203 -14.47 -7.36 -3.60
CA VAL A 203 -14.97 -7.61 -4.96
C VAL A 203 -14.22 -6.74 -5.97
N LYS A 204 -13.97 -7.30 -7.15
CA LYS A 204 -13.50 -6.52 -8.30
C LYS A 204 -14.69 -5.75 -8.89
N LEU A 205 -14.49 -4.47 -9.18
CA LEU A 205 -15.41 -3.63 -9.92
C LEU A 205 -14.97 -3.52 -11.39
N ASN A 206 -15.85 -3.04 -12.26
CA ASN A 206 -15.49 -2.78 -13.66
C ASN A 206 -14.71 -1.46 -13.77
N ARG A 207 -13.44 -1.49 -13.39
CA ARG A 207 -12.51 -0.35 -13.40
C ARG A 207 -11.18 -0.76 -14.03
N LEU A 208 -10.52 0.19 -14.69
CA LEU A 208 -9.19 -0.02 -15.26
C LEU A 208 -8.17 -0.18 -14.14
N GLY A 209 -7.29 -1.16 -14.29
CA GLY A 209 -6.09 -1.34 -13.50
C GLY A 209 -4.85 -0.83 -14.24
N PHE A 210 -3.73 -0.83 -13.54
CA PHE A 210 -2.42 -0.49 -14.07
C PHE A 210 -1.49 -1.68 -13.83
N THR A 211 -0.75 -2.09 -14.84
CA THR A 211 0.16 -3.24 -14.73
C THR A 211 1.32 -3.07 -15.69
N ALA A 212 2.34 -3.90 -15.54
CA ALA A 212 3.43 -3.94 -16.50
C ALA A 212 2.92 -4.51 -17.85
N PRO A 213 3.40 -3.98 -19.00
CA PRO A 213 2.99 -4.43 -20.33
C PRO A 213 3.10 -5.95 -20.55
N GLU A 214 4.12 -6.55 -19.96
CA GLU A 214 4.38 -7.99 -20.03
C GLU A 214 3.25 -8.84 -19.45
N ASN A 215 2.56 -8.33 -18.40
CA ASN A 215 1.42 -9.02 -17.80
C ASN A 215 0.22 -9.12 -18.74
N GLU A 216 0.14 -8.20 -19.70
CA GLU A 216 -0.89 -8.16 -20.75
C GLU A 216 -0.38 -8.73 -22.08
N GLY A 217 0.78 -9.42 -22.09
CA GLY A 217 1.38 -10.01 -23.27
C GLY A 217 1.93 -9.00 -24.28
N MET A 218 2.17 -7.76 -23.85
CA MET A 218 2.72 -6.69 -24.67
C MET A 218 4.24 -6.63 -24.53
N ASN A 219 4.93 -6.30 -25.64
CA ASN A 219 6.38 -6.09 -25.59
C ASN A 219 6.67 -4.62 -25.24
N PRO A 220 7.31 -4.32 -24.10
CA PRO A 220 7.59 -2.95 -23.66
C PRO A 220 8.48 -2.18 -24.61
N LEU A 221 9.40 -2.85 -25.34
CA LEU A 221 10.26 -2.22 -26.34
C LEU A 221 9.51 -1.70 -27.57
N VAL A 222 8.31 -2.24 -27.84
CA VAL A 222 7.45 -1.77 -28.93
C VAL A 222 6.61 -0.57 -28.46
N LEU A 223 6.24 -0.52 -27.20
CA LEU A 223 5.43 0.57 -26.63
C LEU A 223 6.25 1.85 -26.37
N SER A 224 7.57 1.74 -26.27
CA SER A 224 8.47 2.87 -26.03
C SER A 224 8.88 3.67 -27.27
N LYS A 225 8.38 3.30 -28.45
CA LYS A 225 8.59 3.98 -29.74
C LYS A 225 7.42 4.91 -30.05
#